data_8b9b7fd0964458daa1dd9467fdac408f
#
_entry.id   8b9b7fd0964458daa1dd9467fdac408f
#
_cell.length_a   1.000
_cell.length_b   1.000
_cell.length_c   1.000
_cell.angle_alpha   90.00
_cell.angle_beta   90.00
_cell.angle_gamma   90.00
#
_symmetry.space_group_name_H-M   'P 1'
#
loop_
_entity.id
_entity.type
_entity.pdbx_description
1 polymer ?
#
loop_
_entity_poly.entity_id
_entity_poly.type
_entity_poly.pdbx_seq_one_letter_code
_entity_poly.pdbx_strand_id
1 'polypeptide(L)'
;MSKLLVVVDYQNDFVNGALGFEQAAALEDPILNRVQTALNDGWKVIFTRDTHSEDYLNTREGQFLPVPHCIENTSGWHLYGKLAQYESESCPNMMFVNKPTFGSEELPHAACTLCGGEPEAIELCGVVTNICVVSNAILLHSAFLSSSVSILKDLCAAPNPEDHESTLRLLSGMGYGIV
;
A
#
# COMPACT_ATOMS: atom_id res chain seq x y z
N MET A 1 -8.05 -7.65 20.25
CA MET A 1 -7.60 -6.40 19.61
C MET A 1 -7.60 -6.63 18.10
N SER A 2 -7.88 -5.59 17.31
CA SER A 2 -7.95 -5.73 15.84
C SER A 2 -6.55 -5.79 15.22
N LYS A 3 -6.44 -6.48 14.09
CA LYS A 3 -5.24 -6.54 13.26
C LYS A 3 -5.54 -5.88 11.92
N LEU A 4 -4.53 -5.28 11.30
CA LEU A 4 -4.67 -4.51 10.07
C LEU A 4 -3.72 -5.02 8.99
N LEU A 5 -4.26 -5.25 7.80
CA LEU A 5 -3.48 -5.41 6.57
C LEU A 5 -3.62 -4.13 5.73
N VAL A 6 -2.51 -3.58 5.29
CA VAL A 6 -2.47 -2.44 4.36
C VAL A 6 -1.91 -2.90 3.03
N VAL A 7 -2.73 -2.82 1.99
CA VAL A 7 -2.32 -3.09 0.60
C VAL A 7 -1.99 -1.74 -0.05
N VAL A 8 -0.71 -1.52 -0.31
CA VAL A 8 -0.21 -0.23 -0.77
C VAL A 8 -0.19 -0.18 -2.29
N ASP A 9 -1.00 0.72 -2.86
CA ASP A 9 -0.97 1.19 -4.25
C ASP A 9 -0.89 0.08 -5.32
N TYR A 10 -1.56 -1.05 -5.13
CA TYR A 10 -1.53 -2.13 -6.10
C TYR A 10 -2.51 -1.87 -7.26
N GLN A 11 -2.19 -0.80 -8.01
CA GLN A 11 -3.00 -0.22 -9.09
C GLN A 11 -2.45 -0.59 -10.48
N ASN A 12 -3.30 -0.47 -11.51
CA ASN A 12 -2.92 -0.83 -12.87
C ASN A 12 -1.66 -0.09 -13.35
N ASP A 13 -1.53 1.21 -13.07
CA ASP A 13 -0.36 1.97 -13.54
C ASP A 13 0.96 1.52 -12.92
N PHE A 14 0.95 0.96 -11.71
CA PHE A 14 2.15 0.42 -11.06
C PHE A 14 2.42 -1.06 -11.40
N VAL A 15 1.47 -1.76 -11.99
CA VAL A 15 1.64 -3.19 -12.29
C VAL A 15 1.90 -3.44 -13.77
N ASN A 16 1.05 -2.92 -14.66
CA ASN A 16 1.19 -3.12 -16.11
C ASN A 16 0.97 -1.85 -16.93
N GLY A 17 0.76 -0.69 -16.28
CA GLY A 17 0.55 0.60 -16.91
C GLY A 17 1.82 1.45 -16.98
N ALA A 18 1.67 2.77 -16.79
CA ALA A 18 2.71 3.78 -17.05
C ALA A 18 4.02 3.55 -16.26
N LEU A 19 3.94 3.01 -15.05
CA LEU A 19 5.07 2.71 -14.16
C LEU A 19 5.16 1.21 -13.84
N GLY A 20 4.55 0.36 -14.69
CA GLY A 20 4.50 -1.10 -14.49
C GLY A 20 5.86 -1.78 -14.60
N PHE A 21 6.04 -2.88 -13.86
CA PHE A 21 7.24 -3.69 -13.88
C PHE A 21 6.92 -5.16 -13.57
N GLU A 22 7.75 -6.08 -14.08
CA GLU A 22 7.49 -7.51 -14.09
C GLU A 22 7.25 -8.08 -12.68
N GLN A 23 8.04 -7.67 -11.69
CA GLN A 23 7.94 -8.16 -10.31
C GLN A 23 6.62 -7.77 -9.66
N ALA A 24 6.04 -6.61 -10.02
CA ALA A 24 4.72 -6.21 -9.51
C ALA A 24 3.61 -7.14 -10.01
N ALA A 25 3.65 -7.55 -11.28
CA ALA A 25 2.63 -8.44 -11.84
C ALA A 25 2.58 -9.82 -11.15
N ALA A 26 3.72 -10.31 -10.68
CA ALA A 26 3.81 -11.59 -9.97
C ALA A 26 3.14 -11.57 -8.58
N LEU A 27 2.83 -10.40 -8.02
CA LEU A 27 2.26 -10.26 -6.68
C LEU A 27 0.73 -10.41 -6.65
N GLU A 28 0.02 -10.47 -7.78
CA GLU A 28 -1.44 -10.47 -7.82
C GLU A 28 -2.05 -11.57 -6.96
N ASP A 29 -1.74 -12.83 -7.27
CA ASP A 29 -2.31 -13.96 -6.54
C ASP A 29 -1.85 -14.03 -5.07
N PRO A 30 -0.55 -13.82 -4.75
CA PRO A 30 -0.12 -13.72 -3.37
C PRO A 30 -0.82 -12.65 -2.54
N ILE A 31 -0.98 -11.42 -3.06
CA ILE A 31 -1.69 -10.34 -2.37
C ILE A 31 -3.17 -10.68 -2.23
N LEU A 32 -3.83 -11.17 -3.30
CA LEU A 32 -5.22 -11.59 -3.24
C LEU A 32 -5.47 -12.62 -2.14
N ASN A 33 -4.63 -13.67 -2.10
CA ASN A 33 -4.73 -14.71 -1.08
C ASN A 33 -4.54 -14.15 0.34
N ARG A 34 -3.60 -13.21 0.52
CA ARG A 34 -3.38 -12.57 1.82
C ARG A 34 -4.58 -11.72 2.26
N VAL A 35 -5.18 -10.96 1.33
CA VAL A 35 -6.39 -10.16 1.59
C VAL A 35 -7.55 -11.08 1.98
N GLN A 36 -7.80 -12.14 1.22
CA GLN A 36 -8.88 -13.10 1.53
C GLN A 36 -8.69 -13.75 2.90
N THR A 37 -7.47 -14.17 3.21
CA THR A 37 -7.15 -14.74 4.51
C THR A 37 -7.38 -13.71 5.63
N ALA A 38 -6.93 -12.47 5.46
CA ALA A 38 -7.12 -11.41 6.44
C ALA A 38 -8.61 -11.17 6.72
N LEU A 39 -9.42 -11.02 5.68
CA LEU A 39 -10.86 -10.78 5.84
C LEU A 39 -11.57 -11.97 6.50
N ASN A 40 -11.23 -13.21 6.12
CA ASN A 40 -11.78 -14.43 6.72
C ASN A 40 -11.43 -14.57 8.20
N ASP A 41 -10.23 -14.14 8.59
CA ASP A 41 -9.75 -14.15 9.97
C ASP A 41 -10.25 -12.93 10.79
N GLY A 42 -11.09 -12.08 10.19
CA GLY A 42 -11.68 -10.91 10.83
C GLY A 42 -10.72 -9.72 10.97
N TRP A 43 -9.60 -9.72 10.26
CA TRP A 43 -8.71 -8.56 10.19
C TRP A 43 -9.40 -7.39 9.47
N LYS A 44 -8.90 -6.21 9.72
CA LYS A 44 -9.22 -5.03 8.93
C LYS A 44 -8.26 -4.93 7.74
N VAL A 45 -8.77 -4.41 6.62
CA VAL A 45 -7.97 -4.24 5.39
C VAL A 45 -8.13 -2.81 4.90
N ILE A 46 -7.01 -2.14 4.65
CA ILE A 46 -6.99 -0.84 3.97
C ILE A 46 -6.25 -0.99 2.65
N PHE A 47 -6.89 -0.55 1.58
CA PHE A 47 -6.23 -0.34 0.29
C PHE A 47 -5.87 1.13 0.18
N THR A 48 -4.59 1.46 0.00
CA THR A 48 -4.22 2.80 -0.45
C THR A 48 -4.25 2.86 -1.97
N ARG A 49 -4.62 4.01 -2.50
CA ARG A 49 -4.53 4.30 -3.93
C ARG A 49 -3.82 5.62 -4.13
N ASP A 50 -2.72 5.58 -4.83
CA ASP A 50 -2.08 6.79 -5.32
C ASP A 50 -3.06 7.51 -6.25
N THR A 51 -3.26 8.81 -6.04
CA THR A 51 -4.37 9.51 -6.69
C THR A 51 -3.94 10.92 -7.07
N HIS A 52 -3.81 11.13 -8.37
CA HIS A 52 -3.38 12.40 -8.93
C HIS A 52 -4.46 13.03 -9.81
N SER A 53 -4.41 14.36 -9.93
CA SER A 53 -5.20 15.10 -10.90
C SER A 53 -4.48 15.19 -12.24
N GLU A 54 -5.18 15.65 -13.28
CA GLU A 54 -4.59 15.93 -14.60
C GLU A 54 -3.43 16.95 -14.54
N ASP A 55 -3.37 17.72 -13.45
CA ASP A 55 -2.32 18.72 -13.20
C ASP A 55 -1.05 18.13 -12.53
N TYR A 56 -0.92 16.79 -12.48
CA TYR A 56 0.17 16.07 -11.82
C TYR A 56 1.56 16.62 -12.16
N LEU A 57 1.83 16.92 -13.44
CA LEU A 57 3.15 17.40 -13.89
C LEU A 57 3.58 18.73 -13.26
N ASN A 58 2.65 19.51 -12.73
CA ASN A 58 2.92 20.77 -12.03
C ASN A 58 3.18 20.58 -10.53
N THR A 59 2.99 19.36 -10.01
CA THR A 59 3.30 19.02 -8.62
C THR A 59 4.80 18.85 -8.42
N ARG A 60 5.25 18.93 -7.16
CA ARG A 60 6.65 18.61 -6.80
C ARG A 60 7.04 17.19 -7.24
N GLU A 61 6.12 16.23 -7.09
CA GLU A 61 6.35 14.85 -7.47
C GLU A 61 6.43 14.70 -8.99
N GLY A 62 5.50 15.31 -9.73
CA GLY A 62 5.50 15.29 -11.18
C GLY A 62 6.71 15.98 -11.82
N GLN A 63 7.34 16.93 -11.13
CA GLN A 63 8.61 17.52 -11.57
C GLN A 63 9.79 16.57 -11.37
N PHE A 64 9.74 15.72 -10.35
CA PHE A 64 10.77 14.70 -10.06
C PHE A 64 10.57 13.44 -10.92
N LEU A 65 9.33 12.97 -11.04
CA LEU A 65 8.93 11.80 -11.84
C LEU A 65 7.93 12.26 -12.91
N PRO A 66 8.38 12.75 -14.09
CA PRO A 66 7.53 13.34 -15.09
C PRO A 66 6.77 12.30 -15.94
N VAL A 67 6.14 11.35 -15.29
CA VAL A 67 5.30 10.31 -15.88
C VAL A 67 3.92 10.38 -15.25
N PRO A 68 2.91 10.94 -15.94
CA PRO A 68 1.54 10.92 -15.44
C PRO A 68 1.07 9.49 -15.17
N HIS A 69 0.58 9.25 -13.98
CA HIS A 69 0.09 7.94 -13.52
C HIS A 69 -0.99 8.13 -12.47
N CYS A 70 -1.77 7.10 -12.27
CA CYS A 70 -2.85 7.05 -11.28
C CYS A 70 -3.73 8.31 -11.27
N ILE A 71 -4.00 8.86 -12.47
CA ILE A 71 -4.92 9.98 -12.62
C ILE A 71 -6.32 9.50 -12.23
N GLU A 72 -6.95 10.22 -11.32
CA GLU A 72 -8.22 9.83 -10.70
C GLU A 72 -9.29 9.49 -11.75
N ASN A 73 -10.01 8.40 -11.55
CA ASN A 73 -11.04 7.86 -12.43
C ASN A 73 -10.55 7.36 -13.82
N THR A 74 -9.25 7.27 -14.05
CA THR A 74 -8.72 6.58 -15.25
C THR A 74 -8.54 5.08 -14.99
N SER A 75 -8.38 4.29 -16.05
CA SER A 75 -8.10 2.86 -15.92
C SER A 75 -6.84 2.56 -15.10
N GLY A 76 -5.81 3.41 -15.20
CA GLY A 76 -4.56 3.28 -14.48
C GLY A 76 -4.69 3.41 -12.95
N TRP A 77 -5.67 4.19 -12.50
CA TRP A 77 -5.94 4.46 -11.09
C TRP A 77 -6.61 3.30 -10.35
N HIS A 78 -7.38 2.46 -11.05
CA HIS A 78 -8.07 1.32 -10.42
C HIS A 78 -7.09 0.25 -9.92
N LEU A 79 -7.52 -0.51 -8.91
CA LEU A 79 -6.77 -1.67 -8.45
C LEU A 79 -6.52 -2.67 -9.59
N TYR A 80 -5.36 -3.32 -9.55
CA TYR A 80 -4.97 -4.26 -10.59
C TYR A 80 -5.69 -5.60 -10.48
N GLY A 81 -6.08 -6.12 -11.64
CA GLY A 81 -6.50 -7.49 -11.83
C GLY A 81 -7.67 -7.91 -10.94
N LYS A 82 -7.53 -9.04 -10.27
CA LYS A 82 -8.56 -9.62 -9.40
C LYS A 82 -8.84 -8.77 -8.15
N LEU A 83 -7.91 -7.91 -7.73
CA LEU A 83 -8.16 -7.03 -6.59
C LEU A 83 -9.16 -5.93 -6.90
N ALA A 84 -9.40 -5.61 -8.17
CA ALA A 84 -10.42 -4.63 -8.58
C ALA A 84 -11.84 -4.98 -8.11
N GLN A 85 -12.14 -6.27 -7.82
CA GLN A 85 -13.42 -6.68 -7.26
C GLN A 85 -13.75 -5.93 -5.96
N TYR A 86 -12.73 -5.66 -5.12
CA TYR A 86 -12.95 -4.99 -3.84
C TYR A 86 -13.40 -3.53 -3.97
N GLU A 87 -13.20 -2.88 -5.12
CA GLU A 87 -13.66 -1.50 -5.33
C GLU A 87 -15.19 -1.37 -5.38
N SER A 88 -15.88 -2.44 -5.74
CA SER A 88 -17.36 -2.51 -5.78
C SER A 88 -17.98 -3.20 -4.56
N GLU A 89 -17.16 -3.78 -3.69
CA GLU A 89 -17.65 -4.51 -2.51
C GLU A 89 -17.87 -3.57 -1.32
N SER A 90 -19.02 -3.71 -0.66
CA SER A 90 -19.26 -3.06 0.63
C SER A 90 -18.90 -4.03 1.75
N CYS A 91 -17.78 -3.81 2.42
CA CYS A 91 -17.32 -4.64 3.52
C CYS A 91 -16.99 -3.77 4.75
N PRO A 92 -17.60 -4.02 5.92
CA PRO A 92 -17.34 -3.23 7.12
C PRO A 92 -15.93 -3.38 7.69
N ASN A 93 -15.18 -4.37 7.20
CA ASN A 93 -13.80 -4.61 7.59
C ASN A 93 -12.80 -4.04 6.57
N MET A 94 -13.27 -3.26 5.60
CA MET A 94 -12.44 -2.76 4.51
C MET A 94 -12.64 -1.25 4.30
N MET A 95 -11.55 -0.56 3.93
CA MET A 95 -11.56 0.87 3.63
C MET A 95 -10.56 1.20 2.54
N PHE A 96 -10.84 2.26 1.77
CA PHE A 96 -9.92 2.82 0.79
C PHE A 96 -9.39 4.17 1.29
N VAL A 97 -8.11 4.43 1.07
CA VAL A 97 -7.45 5.71 1.35
C VAL A 97 -6.80 6.20 0.06
N ASN A 98 -7.36 7.23 -0.54
CA ASN A 98 -6.75 7.91 -1.68
C ASN A 98 -5.70 8.91 -1.18
N LYS A 99 -4.52 8.91 -1.77
CA LYS A 99 -3.40 9.75 -1.34
C LYS A 99 -2.73 10.46 -2.52
N PRO A 100 -2.40 11.75 -2.41
CA PRO A 100 -1.74 12.51 -3.46
C PRO A 100 -0.21 12.52 -3.35
N THR A 101 0.35 11.74 -2.43
CA THR A 101 1.78 11.70 -2.10
C THR A 101 2.19 10.28 -1.73
N PHE A 102 3.50 10.00 -1.66
CA PHE A 102 4.02 8.66 -1.38
C PHE A 102 3.47 8.02 -0.11
N GLY A 103 3.48 8.76 1.00
CA GLY A 103 2.80 8.36 2.24
C GLY A 103 1.52 9.18 2.45
N SER A 104 0.56 8.64 3.18
CA SER A 104 -0.69 9.32 3.51
C SER A 104 -0.75 9.71 4.98
N GLU A 105 -0.85 11.00 5.28
CA GLU A 105 -1.11 11.47 6.66
C GLU A 105 -2.48 11.00 7.18
N GLU A 106 -3.43 10.75 6.29
CA GLU A 106 -4.76 10.25 6.62
C GLU A 106 -4.78 8.75 6.96
N LEU A 107 -3.76 7.99 6.54
CA LEU A 107 -3.75 6.54 6.73
C LEU A 107 -3.78 6.12 8.21
N PRO A 108 -3.02 6.73 9.14
CA PRO A 108 -3.12 6.38 10.56
C PRO A 108 -4.51 6.70 11.14
N HIS A 109 -5.15 7.79 10.71
CA HIS A 109 -6.50 8.14 11.16
C HIS A 109 -7.54 7.13 10.65
N ALA A 110 -7.45 6.76 9.37
CA ALA A 110 -8.30 5.75 8.76
C ALA A 110 -8.14 4.39 9.45
N ALA A 111 -6.89 4.01 9.74
CA ALA A 111 -6.57 2.77 10.47
C ALA A 111 -7.18 2.75 11.87
N CYS A 112 -7.02 3.85 12.63
CA CYS A 112 -7.62 4.00 13.96
C CYS A 112 -9.15 3.91 13.91
N THR A 113 -9.78 4.57 12.94
CA THR A 113 -11.23 4.55 12.75
C THR A 113 -11.74 3.15 12.41
N LEU A 114 -11.12 2.48 11.44
CA LEU A 114 -11.52 1.15 10.99
C LEU A 114 -11.30 0.07 12.07
N CYS A 115 -10.22 0.21 12.84
CA CYS A 115 -9.86 -0.74 13.90
C CYS A 115 -10.57 -0.47 15.24
N GLY A 116 -11.18 0.70 15.39
CA GLY A 116 -11.80 1.13 16.66
C GLY A 116 -10.75 1.49 17.73
N GLY A 117 -9.59 1.98 17.30
CA GLY A 117 -8.45 2.31 18.12
C GLY A 117 -7.13 1.82 17.49
N GLU A 118 -6.05 1.84 18.28
CA GLU A 118 -4.74 1.33 17.85
C GLU A 118 -4.81 -0.18 17.57
N PRO A 119 -4.43 -0.65 16.36
CA PRO A 119 -4.37 -2.08 16.06
C PRO A 119 -3.24 -2.76 16.81
N GLU A 120 -3.41 -4.03 17.17
CA GLU A 120 -2.36 -4.85 17.81
C GLU A 120 -1.19 -5.12 16.85
N ALA A 121 -1.50 -5.40 15.62
CA ALA A 121 -0.52 -5.71 14.57
C ALA A 121 -0.93 -5.09 13.25
N ILE A 122 0.06 -4.61 12.51
CA ILE A 122 -0.08 -4.03 11.18
C ILE A 122 0.86 -4.76 10.23
N GLU A 123 0.33 -5.25 9.14
CA GLU A 123 1.12 -5.79 8.04
C GLU A 123 0.94 -4.94 6.79
N LEU A 124 2.04 -4.70 6.07
CA LEU A 124 2.01 -3.97 4.81
C LEU A 124 2.49 -4.87 3.67
N CYS A 125 1.82 -4.75 2.54
CA CYS A 125 2.22 -5.35 1.26
C CYS A 125 1.92 -4.37 0.11
N GLY A 126 2.37 -4.67 -1.10
CA GLY A 126 2.12 -3.86 -2.30
C GLY A 126 3.37 -3.19 -2.85
N VAL A 127 3.18 -2.07 -3.53
CA VAL A 127 4.23 -1.40 -4.32
C VAL A 127 4.26 0.11 -4.12
N VAL A 128 5.38 0.77 -4.30
CA VAL A 128 6.75 0.28 -4.51
C VAL A 128 7.45 0.23 -3.16
N THR A 129 8.21 -0.82 -2.89
CA THR A 129 8.81 -1.08 -1.56
C THR A 129 9.56 0.13 -1.01
N ASN A 130 10.45 0.71 -1.82
CA ASN A 130 11.35 1.80 -1.44
C ASN A 130 10.73 3.21 -1.54
N ILE A 131 9.44 3.31 -1.86
CA ILE A 131 8.74 4.60 -1.99
C ILE A 131 7.46 4.58 -1.16
N CYS A 132 6.34 4.10 -1.72
CA CYS A 132 5.04 4.18 -1.05
C CYS A 132 4.93 3.25 0.14
N VAL A 133 5.48 2.02 0.06
CA VAL A 133 5.42 1.06 1.18
C VAL A 133 6.20 1.60 2.39
N VAL A 134 7.46 1.98 2.21
CA VAL A 134 8.29 2.52 3.31
C VAL A 134 7.70 3.81 3.89
N SER A 135 7.16 4.70 3.04
CA SER A 135 6.58 5.97 3.50
C SER A 135 5.37 5.74 4.40
N ASN A 136 4.45 4.85 4.00
CA ASN A 136 3.28 4.51 4.81
C ASN A 136 3.64 3.70 6.05
N ALA A 137 4.62 2.81 5.97
CA ALA A 137 5.12 2.07 7.13
C ALA A 137 5.66 3.00 8.23
N ILE A 138 6.44 4.02 7.85
CA ILE A 138 6.98 5.02 8.80
C ILE A 138 5.85 5.82 9.46
N LEU A 139 4.84 6.25 8.71
CA LEU A 139 3.70 7.00 9.25
C LEU A 139 2.90 6.15 10.25
N LEU A 140 2.61 4.90 9.92
CA LEU A 140 1.89 3.98 10.82
C LEU A 140 2.70 3.66 12.07
N HIS A 141 3.98 3.37 11.94
CA HIS A 141 4.86 3.08 13.08
C HIS A 141 5.03 4.30 14.02
N SER A 142 5.03 5.51 13.43
CA SER A 142 5.12 6.75 14.22
C SER A 142 3.82 7.08 14.94
N ALA A 143 2.68 6.71 14.38
CA ALA A 143 1.36 6.99 14.94
C ALA A 143 0.94 5.98 16.01
N PHE A 144 1.35 4.72 15.88
CA PHE A 144 0.93 3.61 16.74
C PHE A 144 2.11 3.06 17.55
N LEU A 145 2.15 3.45 18.83
CA LEU A 145 3.31 3.19 19.69
C LEU A 145 3.38 1.77 20.24
N SER A 146 2.25 1.06 20.27
CA SER A 146 2.15 -0.28 20.82
C SER A 146 1.94 -1.36 19.75
N SER A 147 1.69 -0.97 18.51
CA SER A 147 1.48 -1.90 17.39
C SER A 147 2.78 -2.54 16.95
N SER A 148 2.75 -3.84 16.66
CA SER A 148 3.80 -4.44 15.84
C SER A 148 3.56 -4.09 14.38
N VAL A 149 4.59 -3.59 13.70
CA VAL A 149 4.52 -3.24 12.27
C VAL A 149 5.45 -4.13 11.48
N SER A 150 4.92 -4.83 10.49
CA SER A 150 5.66 -5.79 9.66
C SER A 150 5.46 -5.53 8.17
N ILE A 151 6.51 -5.77 7.40
CA ILE A 151 6.49 -5.78 5.95
C ILE A 151 6.46 -7.23 5.46
N LEU A 152 5.47 -7.55 4.65
CA LEU A 152 5.36 -8.86 3.97
C LEU A 152 6.29 -8.81 2.75
N LYS A 153 7.56 -9.18 2.95
CA LYS A 153 8.62 -8.96 1.96
C LYS A 153 8.33 -9.61 0.61
N ASP A 154 7.77 -10.83 0.63
CA ASP A 154 7.44 -11.60 -0.57
C ASP A 154 6.15 -11.10 -1.26
N LEU A 155 5.44 -10.15 -0.64
CA LEU A 155 4.27 -9.45 -1.16
C LEU A 155 4.55 -7.98 -1.47
N CYS A 156 5.81 -7.58 -1.49
CA CYS A 156 6.27 -6.26 -1.89
C CYS A 156 7.28 -6.38 -3.03
N ALA A 157 7.35 -5.36 -3.87
CA ALA A 157 8.34 -5.30 -4.94
C ALA A 157 8.79 -3.86 -5.23
N ALA A 158 9.95 -3.73 -5.85
CA ALA A 158 10.46 -2.52 -6.45
C ALA A 158 11.04 -2.84 -7.84
N PRO A 159 11.04 -1.88 -8.78
CA PRO A 159 11.64 -2.08 -10.11
C PRO A 159 13.10 -2.50 -10.06
N ASN A 160 13.85 -1.97 -9.09
CA ASN A 160 15.22 -2.39 -8.80
C ASN A 160 15.25 -3.30 -7.56
N PRO A 161 15.65 -4.58 -7.70
CA PRO A 161 15.74 -5.51 -6.57
C PRO A 161 16.69 -5.06 -5.44
N GLU A 162 17.76 -4.33 -5.77
CA GLU A 162 18.70 -3.80 -4.76
C GLU A 162 18.01 -2.74 -3.87
N ASP A 163 17.17 -1.90 -4.43
CA ASP A 163 16.39 -0.91 -3.67
C ASP A 163 15.37 -1.60 -2.75
N HIS A 164 14.72 -2.68 -3.23
CA HIS A 164 13.86 -3.50 -2.40
C HIS A 164 14.62 -4.05 -1.18
N GLU A 165 15.71 -4.76 -1.39
CA GLU A 165 16.51 -5.37 -0.34
C GLU A 165 17.12 -4.35 0.63
N SER A 166 17.61 -3.23 0.12
CA SER A 166 18.18 -2.18 0.97
C SER A 166 17.14 -1.53 1.86
N THR A 167 15.90 -1.35 1.34
CA THR A 167 14.78 -0.82 2.10
C THR A 167 14.36 -1.78 3.21
N LEU A 168 14.26 -3.08 2.92
CA LEU A 168 13.93 -4.07 3.93
C LEU A 168 14.98 -4.12 5.05
N ARG A 169 16.27 -4.04 4.71
CA ARG A 169 17.35 -3.95 5.70
C ARG A 169 17.25 -2.69 6.55
N LEU A 170 16.94 -1.54 5.94
CA LEU A 170 16.72 -0.28 6.66
C LEU A 170 15.59 -0.43 7.68
N LEU A 171 14.43 -0.90 7.25
CA LEU A 171 13.26 -1.09 8.10
C LEU A 171 13.51 -2.09 9.22
N SER A 172 14.19 -3.21 8.94
CA SER A 172 14.60 -4.17 9.96
C SER A 172 15.48 -3.52 11.03
N GLY A 173 16.43 -2.67 10.63
CA GLY A 173 17.28 -1.91 11.54
C GLY A 173 16.53 -0.88 12.40
N MET A 174 15.32 -0.49 11.98
CA MET A 174 14.43 0.41 12.72
C MET A 174 13.41 -0.33 13.60
N GLY A 175 13.43 -1.67 13.63
CA GLY A 175 12.56 -2.47 14.48
C GLY A 175 11.29 -2.99 13.83
N TYR A 176 11.14 -2.84 12.51
CA TYR A 176 10.03 -3.46 11.78
C TYR A 176 10.23 -4.98 11.63
N GLY A 177 9.14 -5.73 11.70
CA GLY A 177 9.13 -7.12 11.28
C GLY A 177 9.33 -7.22 9.76
N ILE A 178 10.20 -8.14 9.31
CA ILE A 178 10.34 -8.48 7.89
C ILE A 178 9.96 -9.96 7.77
N VAL A 179 8.79 -10.23 7.21
CA VAL A 179 8.18 -11.57 7.19
C VAL A 179 7.83 -12.01 5.79
#